data_ec550dd24212bf8a43123a1bda750766
#
_entry.id   ec550dd24212bf8a43123a1bda750766
#
_cell.length_a   1.000
_cell.length_b   1.000
_cell.length_c   1.000
_cell.angle_alpha   90.00
_cell.angle_beta   90.00
_cell.angle_gamma   90.00
#
_symmetry.space_group_name_H-M   'P 1'
#
loop_
_entity.id
_entity.type
_entity.pdbx_description
1 polymer ?
#
loop_
_entity_poly.entity_id
_entity_poly.type
_entity_poly.pdbx_seq_one_letter_code
_entity_poly.pdbx_strand_id
1 'polypeptide(L)'
;ESIDQNNTLEIEYKALYNSQLTKRQIEPLGVHFYAHFWHLIAFCQLRQDYRDFRIDRIKNIRKTGEAFSNEHPNLKDYMDEMAQQQDMTPVEILFNHEVVQYTRTEKFFHGFVSQEIEEKGIRMYFMSPSIIGMAHWLLIFTNRIQIVKPKSLKQSMIRLTKELVENY
;
A
#
# COMPACT_ATOMS: atom_id res chain seq x y z
N GLU A 1 8.23 21.03 -11.11
CA GLU A 1 7.98 21.90 -12.26
C GLU A 1 6.59 21.65 -12.86
N SER A 2 6.25 20.44 -13.36
CA SER A 2 4.91 20.20 -13.93
C SER A 2 3.79 20.27 -12.89
N ILE A 3 4.05 19.85 -11.66
CA ILE A 3 3.13 19.99 -10.52
C ILE A 3 2.89 21.46 -10.23
N ASP A 4 3.93 22.24 -10.09
CA ASP A 4 3.85 23.67 -9.75
C ASP A 4 3.20 24.52 -10.88
N GLN A 5 3.28 24.05 -12.11
CA GLN A 5 2.74 24.73 -13.30
C GLN A 5 1.39 24.18 -13.75
N ASN A 6 0.83 23.19 -13.03
CA ASN A 6 -0.42 22.51 -13.39
C ASN A 6 -0.42 21.98 -14.83
N ASN A 7 0.70 21.37 -15.26
CA ASN A 7 0.85 20.83 -16.61
C ASN A 7 0.63 19.33 -16.64
N THR A 8 -0.19 18.88 -17.58
CA THR A 8 -0.46 17.47 -17.87
C THR A 8 0.81 16.76 -18.34
N LEU A 9 1.00 15.54 -17.87
CA LEU A 9 2.08 14.65 -18.28
C LEU A 9 1.52 13.47 -19.06
N GLU A 10 2.25 13.01 -20.07
CA GLU A 10 2.07 11.68 -20.64
C GLU A 10 3.11 10.73 -20.03
N ILE A 11 2.67 9.60 -19.53
CA ILE A 11 3.53 8.53 -19.00
C ILE A 11 3.33 7.23 -19.77
N GLU A 12 4.42 6.47 -19.93
CA GLU A 12 4.37 5.07 -20.30
C GLU A 12 4.55 4.23 -19.04
N TYR A 13 3.49 3.52 -18.65
CA TYR A 13 3.42 2.81 -17.38
C TYR A 13 3.27 1.30 -17.54
N LYS A 14 4.10 0.54 -16.81
CA LYS A 14 4.03 -0.91 -16.74
C LYS A 14 3.37 -1.34 -15.43
N ALA A 15 2.10 -1.79 -15.49
CA ALA A 15 1.38 -2.26 -14.31
C ALA A 15 1.94 -3.60 -13.79
N LEU A 16 1.70 -3.90 -12.50
CA LEU A 16 2.22 -5.11 -11.85
C LEU A 16 1.66 -6.39 -12.48
N TYR A 17 0.34 -6.42 -12.68
CA TYR A 17 -0.39 -7.61 -13.09
C TYR A 17 -0.58 -7.75 -14.62
N ASN A 18 -0.17 -6.74 -15.35
CA ASN A 18 -0.24 -6.74 -16.80
C ASN A 18 1.09 -6.24 -17.33
N SER A 19 1.84 -7.12 -17.98
CA SER A 19 3.14 -6.78 -18.58
C SER A 19 3.06 -5.76 -19.71
N GLN A 20 1.85 -5.39 -20.16
CA GLN A 20 1.65 -4.41 -21.21
C GLN A 20 2.01 -3.00 -20.75
N LEU A 21 2.77 -2.32 -21.59
CA LEU A 21 3.05 -0.92 -21.45
C LEU A 21 1.81 -0.11 -21.86
N THR A 22 1.34 0.77 -21.00
CA THR A 22 0.17 1.62 -21.27
C THR A 22 0.57 3.07 -21.28
N LYS A 23 0.11 3.82 -22.29
CA LYS A 23 0.23 5.28 -22.31
C LYS A 23 -0.93 5.91 -21.55
N ARG A 24 -0.62 6.91 -20.74
CA ARG A 24 -1.61 7.61 -19.91
C ARG A 24 -1.31 9.08 -19.85
N GLN A 25 -2.32 9.90 -20.02
CA GLN A 25 -2.28 11.31 -19.65
C GLN A 25 -2.70 11.43 -18.19
N ILE A 26 -1.90 12.17 -17.42
CA ILE A 26 -2.08 12.33 -15.99
C ILE A 26 -1.88 13.78 -15.57
N GLU A 27 -2.57 14.20 -14.54
CA GLU A 27 -2.48 15.51 -13.89
C GLU A 27 -1.85 15.30 -12.50
N PRO A 28 -0.55 15.58 -12.33
CA PRO A 28 0.17 15.17 -11.13
C PRO A 28 -0.13 16.09 -9.94
N LEU A 29 -0.49 15.49 -8.78
CA LEU A 29 -0.67 16.20 -7.51
C LEU A 29 0.66 16.33 -6.76
N GLY A 30 1.47 15.27 -6.77
CA GLY A 30 2.72 15.26 -6.06
C GLY A 30 3.35 13.89 -5.96
N VAL A 31 4.54 13.84 -5.37
CA VAL A 31 5.27 12.61 -5.13
C VAL A 31 5.45 12.40 -3.62
N HIS A 32 5.34 11.14 -3.20
CA HIS A 32 5.64 10.79 -1.82
C HIS A 32 6.32 9.41 -1.73
N PHE A 33 7.08 9.21 -0.65
CA PHE A 33 7.77 7.94 -0.40
C PHE A 33 6.93 7.08 0.52
N TYR A 34 6.52 5.89 0.04
CA TYR A 34 5.71 4.94 0.79
C TYR A 34 6.10 3.50 0.41
N ALA A 35 6.04 2.58 1.37
CA ALA A 35 6.31 1.16 1.15
C ALA A 35 7.60 0.88 0.35
N HIS A 36 8.70 1.57 0.68
CA HIS A 36 10.03 1.48 0.05
C HIS A 36 10.13 2.01 -1.39
N PHE A 37 9.10 2.67 -1.91
CA PHE A 37 9.09 3.20 -3.26
C PHE A 37 8.64 4.66 -3.30
N TRP A 38 9.10 5.36 -4.31
CA TRP A 38 8.54 6.66 -4.68
C TRP A 38 7.28 6.46 -5.50
N HIS A 39 6.25 7.17 -5.13
CA HIS A 39 4.92 7.16 -5.73
C HIS A 39 4.57 8.54 -6.26
N LEU A 40 4.00 8.58 -7.45
CA LEU A 40 3.41 9.77 -8.07
C LEU A 40 1.88 9.63 -7.96
N ILE A 41 1.28 10.51 -7.16
CA ILE A 41 -0.18 10.62 -7.09
C ILE A 41 -0.63 11.56 -8.19
N ALA A 42 -1.54 11.10 -9.02
CA ALA A 42 -2.05 11.88 -10.15
C ALA A 42 -3.48 11.51 -10.51
N PHE A 43 -4.25 12.45 -11.02
CA PHE A 43 -5.51 12.16 -11.68
C PHE A 43 -5.22 11.55 -13.06
N CYS A 44 -5.77 10.39 -13.33
CA CYS A 44 -5.58 9.67 -14.58
C CYS A 44 -6.75 9.94 -15.53
N GLN A 45 -6.51 10.69 -16.61
CA GLN A 45 -7.57 11.04 -17.56
C GLN A 45 -8.21 9.80 -18.21
N LEU A 46 -7.45 8.73 -18.47
CA LEU A 46 -7.99 7.48 -19.00
C LEU A 46 -8.98 6.79 -18.05
N ARG A 47 -8.77 6.91 -16.73
CA ARG A 47 -9.61 6.26 -15.72
C ARG A 47 -10.60 7.19 -15.06
N GLN A 48 -10.48 8.50 -15.31
CA GLN A 48 -11.28 9.56 -14.68
C GLN A 48 -11.27 9.43 -13.14
N ASP A 49 -10.07 9.16 -12.58
CA ASP A 49 -9.91 8.89 -11.15
C ASP A 49 -8.45 9.09 -10.73
N TYR A 50 -8.22 9.40 -9.46
CA TYR A 50 -6.88 9.45 -8.91
C TYR A 50 -6.23 8.07 -8.88
N ARG A 51 -4.94 8.05 -9.16
CA ARG A 51 -4.13 6.83 -9.19
C ARG A 51 -2.79 7.07 -8.55
N ASP A 52 -2.31 6.01 -7.96
CA ASP A 52 -0.98 5.90 -7.41
C ASP A 52 -0.08 5.17 -8.42
N PHE A 53 0.93 5.88 -8.92
CA PHE A 53 1.90 5.36 -9.89
C PHE A 53 3.26 5.19 -9.23
N ARG A 54 3.74 3.99 -9.08
CA ARG A 54 5.13 3.76 -8.65
C ARG A 54 6.10 4.31 -9.70
N ILE A 55 7.02 5.19 -9.28
CA ILE A 55 7.93 5.89 -10.20
C ILE A 55 8.86 4.92 -10.93
N ASP A 56 9.35 3.86 -10.26
CA ASP A 56 10.21 2.84 -10.86
C ASP A 56 9.55 2.04 -12.00
N ARG A 57 8.22 2.13 -12.15
CA ARG A 57 7.43 1.49 -13.22
C ARG A 57 7.09 2.44 -14.36
N ILE A 58 7.41 3.70 -14.26
CA ILE A 58 7.29 4.66 -15.34
C ILE A 58 8.50 4.47 -16.26
N LYS A 59 8.26 4.12 -17.51
CA LYS A 59 9.32 3.88 -18.51
C LYS A 59 9.68 5.13 -19.28
N ASN A 60 8.70 6.00 -19.48
CA ASN A 60 8.89 7.28 -20.13
C ASN A 60 7.93 8.31 -19.53
N ILE A 61 8.36 9.57 -19.49
CA ILE A 61 7.57 10.69 -19.02
C ILE A 61 7.85 11.90 -19.91
N ARG A 62 6.81 12.57 -20.37
CA ARG A 62 6.94 13.80 -21.16
C ARG A 62 5.87 14.83 -20.78
N LYS A 63 6.20 16.09 -20.88
CA LYS A 63 5.24 17.18 -20.77
C LYS A 63 4.40 17.23 -22.05
N THR A 64 3.09 17.38 -21.93
CA THR A 64 2.19 17.53 -23.09
C THR A 64 2.12 18.97 -23.55
N GLY A 65 2.43 19.92 -22.68
CA GLY A 65 2.21 21.35 -22.90
C GLY A 65 0.78 21.82 -22.62
N GLU A 66 -0.08 20.90 -22.22
CA GLU A 66 -1.48 21.17 -21.87
C GLU A 66 -1.61 21.44 -20.37
N ALA A 67 -2.44 22.41 -20.00
CA ALA A 67 -2.80 22.65 -18.61
C ALA A 67 -3.71 21.51 -18.08
N PHE A 68 -3.87 21.42 -16.76
CA PHE A 68 -4.84 20.50 -16.15
C PHE A 68 -6.26 20.78 -16.68
N SER A 69 -7.01 19.73 -16.89
CA SER A 69 -8.42 19.80 -17.30
C SER A 69 -9.36 20.03 -16.11
N ASN A 70 -8.90 19.76 -14.89
CA ASN A 70 -9.68 19.85 -13.66
C ASN A 70 -8.91 20.64 -12.58
N GLU A 71 -9.65 21.17 -11.61
CA GLU A 71 -9.07 21.61 -10.34
C GLU A 71 -8.85 20.39 -9.44
N HIS A 72 -7.69 20.33 -8.79
CA HIS A 72 -7.32 19.24 -7.93
C HIS A 72 -6.97 19.74 -6.52
N PRO A 73 -7.23 18.94 -5.46
CA PRO A 73 -6.70 19.21 -4.14
C PRO A 73 -5.15 19.17 -4.19
N ASN A 74 -4.51 19.85 -3.26
CA ASN A 74 -3.09 19.61 -3.07
C ASN A 74 -2.83 18.18 -2.53
N LEU A 75 -1.60 17.71 -2.67
CA LEU A 75 -1.25 16.33 -2.27
C LEU A 75 -1.59 16.03 -0.82
N LYS A 76 -1.36 16.98 0.10
CA LYS A 76 -1.62 16.78 1.54
C LYS A 76 -3.11 16.59 1.79
N ASP A 77 -3.95 17.47 1.29
CA ASP A 77 -5.41 17.40 1.49
C ASP A 77 -5.96 16.11 0.90
N TYR A 78 -5.50 15.70 -0.28
CA TYR A 78 -5.86 14.42 -0.89
C TYR A 78 -5.47 13.22 0.00
N MET A 79 -4.24 13.21 0.54
CA MET A 79 -3.77 12.12 1.40
C MET A 79 -4.52 12.08 2.73
N ASP A 80 -4.84 13.24 3.31
CA ASP A 80 -5.63 13.34 4.54
C ASP A 80 -7.06 12.81 4.34
N GLU A 81 -7.69 13.14 3.22
CA GLU A 81 -9.02 12.63 2.84
C GLU A 81 -8.99 11.10 2.65
N MET A 82 -8.02 10.59 1.91
CA MET A 82 -7.86 9.15 1.70
C MET A 82 -7.61 8.40 3.00
N ALA A 83 -6.84 8.97 3.93
CA ALA A 83 -6.61 8.38 5.25
C ALA A 83 -7.88 8.32 6.09
N GLN A 84 -8.76 9.33 6.00
CA GLN A 84 -10.05 9.34 6.68
C GLN A 84 -11.06 8.34 6.09
N GLN A 85 -10.98 8.04 4.80
CA GLN A 85 -11.86 7.10 4.11
C GLN A 85 -11.45 5.63 4.29
N GLN A 86 -10.23 5.36 4.77
CA GLN A 86 -9.80 3.98 5.01
C GLN A 86 -10.42 3.43 6.29
N ASP A 87 -11.28 2.40 6.11
CA ASP A 87 -11.78 1.59 7.23
C ASP A 87 -10.63 0.81 7.88
N MET A 88 -10.05 1.40 8.94
CA MET A 88 -8.99 0.78 9.71
C MET A 88 -9.54 -0.36 10.55
N THR A 89 -9.00 -1.56 10.37
CA THR A 89 -9.40 -2.73 11.16
C THR A 89 -8.42 -2.93 12.32
N PRO A 90 -8.90 -2.99 13.57
CA PRO A 90 -8.06 -3.31 14.71
C PRO A 90 -7.59 -4.77 14.65
N VAL A 91 -6.28 -4.97 14.75
CA VAL A 91 -5.64 -6.28 14.69
C VAL A 91 -4.74 -6.47 15.89
N GLU A 92 -4.76 -7.69 16.44
CA GLU A 92 -3.94 -8.09 17.57
C GLU A 92 -3.28 -9.44 17.28
N ILE A 93 -1.95 -9.46 17.38
CA ILE A 93 -1.12 -10.62 17.03
C ILE A 93 -0.06 -10.81 18.12
N LEU A 94 0.10 -12.04 18.58
CA LEU A 94 1.21 -12.45 19.41
C LEU A 94 2.31 -13.03 18.51
N PHE A 95 3.47 -12.40 18.52
CA PHE A 95 4.68 -12.87 17.83
C PHE A 95 5.59 -13.59 18.82
N ASN A 96 6.09 -14.77 18.46
CA ASN A 96 7.14 -15.42 19.24
C ASN A 96 8.38 -14.52 19.29
N HIS A 97 9.11 -14.50 20.42
CA HIS A 97 10.30 -13.69 20.62
C HIS A 97 11.34 -13.80 19.48
N GLU A 98 11.51 -15.02 18.93
CA GLU A 98 12.49 -15.30 17.88
C GLU A 98 12.24 -14.54 16.59
N VAL A 99 10.96 -14.27 16.25
CA VAL A 99 10.59 -13.67 14.95
C VAL A 99 10.37 -12.17 15.01
N VAL A 100 10.30 -11.57 16.21
CA VAL A 100 10.05 -10.14 16.35
C VAL A 100 11.10 -9.29 15.64
N GLN A 101 12.37 -9.71 15.64
CA GLN A 101 13.44 -9.02 14.92
C GLN A 101 13.18 -8.88 13.41
N TYR A 102 12.36 -9.73 12.82
CA TYR A 102 12.03 -9.70 11.39
C TYR A 102 10.83 -8.81 11.08
N THR A 103 10.11 -8.30 12.08
CA THR A 103 9.03 -7.32 11.84
C THR A 103 9.58 -5.93 11.49
N ARG A 104 10.72 -5.54 12.07
CA ARG A 104 11.48 -4.30 11.84
C ARG A 104 10.58 -3.08 11.49
N THR A 105 10.90 -2.44 10.37
CA THR A 105 10.16 -1.29 9.84
C THR A 105 8.86 -1.69 9.13
N GLU A 106 8.74 -2.94 8.68
CA GLU A 106 7.56 -3.40 7.93
C GLU A 106 6.28 -3.37 8.75
N LYS A 107 6.35 -3.60 10.07
CA LYS A 107 5.19 -3.48 10.95
C LYS A 107 4.49 -2.12 10.85
N PHE A 108 5.23 -1.04 10.59
CA PHE A 108 4.65 0.30 10.47
C PHE A 108 3.80 0.46 9.20
N PHE A 109 4.13 -0.24 8.11
CA PHE A 109 3.30 -0.24 6.89
C PHE A 109 1.97 -0.96 7.06
N HIS A 110 1.88 -1.81 8.09
CA HIS A 110 0.66 -2.53 8.45
C HIS A 110 -0.14 -1.85 9.56
N GLY A 111 0.22 -0.59 9.91
CA GLY A 111 -0.51 0.22 10.88
C GLY A 111 -0.17 -0.14 12.34
N PHE A 112 1.09 -0.45 12.64
CA PHE A 112 1.54 -0.71 14.01
C PHE A 112 1.24 0.47 14.94
N VAL A 113 0.63 0.17 16.10
CA VAL A 113 0.25 1.15 17.12
C VAL A 113 1.12 1.02 18.38
N SER A 114 1.14 -0.18 18.97
CA SER A 114 1.86 -0.43 20.22
C SER A 114 2.20 -1.91 20.36
N GLN A 115 3.02 -2.22 21.36
CA GLN A 115 3.36 -3.61 21.70
C GLN A 115 3.53 -3.78 23.21
N GLU A 116 3.29 -5.00 23.67
CA GLU A 116 3.47 -5.47 25.04
C GLU A 116 4.33 -6.72 25.07
N ILE A 117 5.25 -6.80 26.03
CA ILE A 117 6.10 -7.99 26.22
C ILE A 117 5.37 -8.96 27.11
N GLU A 118 5.19 -10.20 26.64
CA GLU A 118 4.60 -11.30 27.39
C GLU A 118 5.60 -12.45 27.55
N GLU A 119 5.30 -13.38 28.44
CA GLU A 119 6.13 -14.58 28.66
C GLU A 119 6.35 -15.39 27.37
N LYS A 120 5.32 -15.53 26.53
CA LYS A 120 5.33 -16.34 25.30
C LYS A 120 5.73 -15.58 24.04
N GLY A 121 5.95 -14.27 24.13
CA GLY A 121 6.25 -13.46 22.95
C GLY A 121 5.99 -11.98 23.14
N ILE A 122 5.83 -11.29 22.02
CA ILE A 122 5.47 -9.88 22.00
C ILE A 122 4.11 -9.72 21.34
N ARG A 123 3.15 -9.23 22.09
CA ARG A 123 1.81 -8.86 21.58
C ARG A 123 1.88 -7.52 20.90
N MET A 124 1.50 -7.48 19.64
CA MET A 124 1.48 -6.25 18.85
C MET A 124 0.04 -5.89 18.44
N TYR A 125 -0.24 -4.60 18.49
CA TYR A 125 -1.52 -3.99 18.15
C TYR A 125 -1.36 -3.16 16.88
N PHE A 126 -2.32 -3.31 15.95
CA PHE A 126 -2.31 -2.63 14.68
C PHE A 126 -3.70 -2.03 14.38
N MET A 127 -3.69 -0.93 13.62
CA MET A 127 -4.84 -0.43 12.88
C MET A 127 -4.55 -0.66 11.39
N SER A 128 -5.04 -1.79 10.87
CA SER A 128 -4.65 -2.22 9.53
C SER A 128 -5.57 -1.66 8.45
N PRO A 129 -5.02 -1.04 7.40
CA PRO A 129 -5.81 -0.59 6.25
C PRO A 129 -6.19 -1.74 5.31
N SER A 130 -5.56 -2.91 5.43
CA SER A 130 -5.80 -4.06 4.57
C SER A 130 -5.56 -5.39 5.27
N ILE A 131 -6.63 -6.09 5.58
CA ILE A 131 -6.57 -7.44 6.17
C ILE A 131 -5.88 -8.44 5.23
N ILE A 132 -6.10 -8.33 3.93
CA ILE A 132 -5.45 -9.19 2.93
C ILE A 132 -3.96 -8.87 2.82
N GLY A 133 -3.58 -7.59 2.77
CA GLY A 133 -2.17 -7.18 2.77
C GLY A 133 -1.43 -7.65 4.02
N MET A 134 -2.08 -7.52 5.19
CA MET A 134 -1.54 -8.05 6.45
C MET A 134 -1.40 -9.59 6.41
N ALA A 135 -2.39 -10.31 5.90
CA ALA A 135 -2.33 -11.76 5.80
C ALA A 135 -1.14 -12.22 4.93
N HIS A 136 -0.89 -11.59 3.79
CA HIS A 136 0.29 -11.89 2.97
C HIS A 136 1.61 -11.64 3.71
N TRP A 137 1.72 -10.52 4.42
CA TRP A 137 2.92 -10.24 5.22
C TRP A 137 3.14 -11.28 6.31
N LEU A 138 2.06 -11.70 6.99
CA LEU A 138 2.16 -12.64 8.10
C LEU A 138 2.55 -14.06 7.68
N LEU A 139 2.39 -14.45 6.41
CA LEU A 139 2.82 -15.77 5.91
C LEU A 139 4.31 -16.03 6.10
N ILE A 140 5.16 -14.99 6.09
CA ILE A 140 6.60 -15.14 6.30
C ILE A 140 6.96 -15.67 7.70
N PHE A 141 6.08 -15.48 8.69
CA PHE A 141 6.30 -15.90 10.07
C PHE A 141 5.82 -17.32 10.37
N THR A 142 5.11 -17.94 9.42
CA THR A 142 4.62 -19.33 9.50
C THR A 142 3.82 -19.61 10.79
N ASN A 143 4.21 -20.61 11.58
CA ASN A 143 3.57 -21.00 12.85
C ASN A 143 4.11 -20.23 14.08
N ARG A 144 4.94 -19.22 13.88
CA ARG A 144 5.59 -18.44 14.96
C ARG A 144 4.79 -17.20 15.37
N ILE A 145 3.55 -17.13 14.94
CA ILE A 145 2.59 -16.08 15.30
C ILE A 145 1.26 -16.69 15.72
N GLN A 146 0.55 -15.99 16.58
CA GLN A 146 -0.82 -16.30 16.92
C GLN A 146 -1.68 -15.06 16.67
N ILE A 147 -2.61 -15.16 15.72
CA ILE A 147 -3.60 -14.11 15.49
C ILE A 147 -4.63 -14.19 16.60
N VAL A 148 -4.76 -13.15 17.41
CA VAL A 148 -5.75 -13.04 18.47
C VAL A 148 -7.07 -12.56 17.89
N LYS A 149 -7.04 -11.45 17.16
CA LYS A 149 -8.17 -10.85 16.42
C LYS A 149 -7.69 -10.07 15.19
N PRO A 150 -8.54 -9.85 14.18
CA PRO A 150 -9.92 -10.32 14.05
C PRO A 150 -9.99 -11.75 13.48
N LYS A 151 -11.19 -12.34 13.54
CA LYS A 151 -11.46 -13.66 12.91
C LYS A 151 -11.27 -13.63 11.40
N SER A 152 -11.58 -12.50 10.73
CA SER A 152 -11.40 -12.32 9.29
C SER A 152 -9.94 -12.49 8.86
N LEU A 153 -8.98 -12.04 9.66
CA LEU A 153 -7.56 -12.25 9.38
C LEU A 153 -7.17 -13.74 9.46
N LYS A 154 -7.67 -14.47 10.46
CA LYS A 154 -7.47 -15.94 10.54
C LYS A 154 -8.03 -16.66 9.32
N GLN A 155 -9.23 -16.26 8.86
CA GLN A 155 -9.86 -16.85 7.68
C GLN A 155 -9.06 -16.57 6.42
N SER A 156 -8.54 -15.34 6.26
CA SER A 156 -7.66 -14.98 5.15
C SER A 156 -6.37 -15.79 5.14
N MET A 157 -5.74 -15.99 6.30
CA MET A 157 -4.54 -16.83 6.43
C MET A 157 -4.82 -18.28 6.03
N ILE A 158 -5.92 -18.86 6.53
CA ILE A 158 -6.32 -20.24 6.19
C ILE A 158 -6.55 -20.38 4.69
N ARG A 159 -7.23 -19.42 4.05
CA ARG A 159 -7.46 -19.43 2.60
C ARG A 159 -6.14 -19.39 1.83
N LEU A 160 -5.27 -18.44 2.13
CA LEU A 160 -3.97 -18.29 1.47
C LEU A 160 -3.09 -19.54 1.63
N THR A 161 -3.12 -20.15 2.83
CA THR A 161 -2.36 -21.39 3.08
C THR A 161 -2.89 -22.56 2.24
N LYS A 162 -4.21 -22.68 2.07
CA LYS A 162 -4.82 -23.70 1.20
C LYS A 162 -4.44 -23.50 -0.25
N GLU A 163 -4.56 -22.26 -0.75
CA GLU A 163 -4.14 -21.90 -2.10
C GLU A 163 -2.66 -22.21 -2.36
N LEU A 164 -1.79 -22.02 -1.36
CA LEU A 164 -0.38 -22.41 -1.46
C LEU A 164 -0.22 -23.93 -1.58
N VAL A 165 -0.89 -24.72 -0.72
CA VAL A 165 -0.80 -26.20 -0.72
C VAL A 165 -1.33 -26.79 -2.03
N GLU A 166 -2.38 -26.22 -2.61
CA GLU A 166 -2.97 -26.69 -3.87
C GLU A 166 -2.05 -26.48 -5.08
N ASN A 167 -1.04 -25.60 -4.98
CA ASN A 167 -0.09 -25.29 -6.05
C ASN A 167 1.25 -26.06 -5.94
N TYR A 168 1.42 -26.87 -4.89
CA TYR A 168 2.61 -27.71 -4.65
C TYR A 168 2.26 -29.18 -4.53
#